data_72b8d892680f534870f0907af6b6b727
#
_entry.id   72b8d892680f534870f0907af6b6b727
#
_cell.length_a   1.000
_cell.length_b   1.000
_cell.length_c   1.000
_cell.angle_alpha   90.00
_cell.angle_beta   90.00
_cell.angle_gamma   90.00
#
_symmetry.space_group_name_H-M   'P 1'
#
loop_
_entity.id
_entity.type
_entity.pdbx_description
1 polymer ?
#
loop_
_entity_poly.entity_id
_entity_poly.type
_entity_poly.pdbx_seq_one_letter_code
_entity_poly.pdbx_strand_id
1 'polypeptide(L)'
;IGTLGWPEQTPELQKYFPTSTLITGADIIFFWVARMMMMQLAVVGEVPFKTVYLHGLVRDAKGKKMSKSLGNVIDPLEIIDEFGADALRFSNAAMASLGGVLKLDTARIAGYRNFGTKLWNACRFAEMNGVWENHQTQATPPNATATANKWIIGETARTLTEVNAALTDYRFDQAADALYKFVWGKVCDWYVEFAKPLFDGPDAPETRATMAWVLDQSMILLHPIMPFITTELWSTTGTRAKPLVHTDWPTYSAELADASAATEMGFVTTLIDEIRSARAQVHVPVGLKCDLVATDLSASARTAWDRNEALIKRMARIDGFSEGAAPKGSIAVAAPGASFAIPLAGLIDIAEEKARLTKAMDKLSKEIGGLKGRLNNPNFAKSAPEEVIAEATANLQAREDEAGKLQAALSRLAELG
;
A
#
# COMPACT_ATOMS: atom_id res chain seq x y z
N ILE A 1 12.34 -27.62 -28.69
CA ILE A 1 13.43 -27.60 -29.64
C ILE A 1 12.99 -28.03 -31.05
N GLY A 2 12.14 -29.05 -31.21
CA GLY A 2 11.70 -29.51 -32.53
C GLY A 2 11.10 -28.42 -33.40
N THR A 3 10.21 -27.58 -32.83
CA THR A 3 9.60 -26.44 -33.53
C THR A 3 10.56 -25.30 -33.83
N LEU A 4 11.72 -25.27 -33.18
CA LEU A 4 12.79 -24.30 -33.42
C LEU A 4 13.84 -24.80 -34.44
N GLY A 5 13.60 -25.97 -35.06
CA GLY A 5 14.39 -26.49 -36.14
C GLY A 5 15.44 -27.57 -35.77
N TRP A 6 15.53 -27.99 -34.49
CA TRP A 6 16.44 -29.08 -34.13
C TRP A 6 16.16 -30.36 -34.99
N PRO A 7 17.15 -31.08 -35.51
CA PRO A 7 18.60 -31.04 -35.13
C PRO A 7 19.45 -30.00 -35.87
N GLU A 8 18.90 -29.23 -36.80
CA GLU A 8 19.64 -28.17 -37.48
C GLU A 8 19.92 -27.00 -36.51
N GLN A 9 21.07 -26.31 -36.76
CA GLN A 9 21.45 -25.14 -35.97
C GLN A 9 20.82 -23.87 -36.56
N THR A 10 19.50 -23.69 -36.31
CA THR A 10 18.77 -22.51 -36.78
C THR A 10 19.00 -21.28 -35.90
N PRO A 11 18.83 -20.05 -36.43
CA PRO A 11 18.92 -18.83 -35.63
C PRO A 11 17.90 -18.79 -34.48
N GLU A 12 16.71 -19.34 -34.70
CA GLU A 12 15.64 -19.45 -33.71
C GLU A 12 16.04 -20.35 -32.54
N LEU A 13 16.64 -21.51 -32.85
CA LEU A 13 17.15 -22.43 -31.83
C LEU A 13 18.25 -21.78 -30.98
N GLN A 14 19.20 -21.11 -31.62
CA GLN A 14 20.30 -20.43 -30.92
C GLN A 14 19.78 -19.28 -30.02
N LYS A 15 18.70 -18.59 -30.43
CA LYS A 15 18.13 -17.47 -29.71
C LYS A 15 17.29 -17.90 -28.52
N TYR A 16 16.46 -18.95 -28.67
CA TYR A 16 15.41 -19.29 -27.72
C TYR A 16 15.71 -20.54 -26.87
N PHE A 17 16.79 -21.24 -27.13
CA PHE A 17 17.23 -22.39 -26.35
C PHE A 17 18.65 -22.15 -25.81
N PRO A 18 18.94 -22.44 -24.51
CA PRO A 18 18.01 -22.86 -23.48
C PRO A 18 17.05 -21.73 -23.00
N THR A 19 15.88 -22.11 -22.48
CA THR A 19 14.93 -21.16 -21.91
C THR A 19 15.46 -20.59 -20.59
N SER A 20 15.22 -19.31 -20.31
CA SER A 20 15.72 -18.66 -19.09
C SER A 20 15.04 -19.21 -17.83
N THR A 21 13.70 -19.21 -17.81
CA THR A 21 12.92 -19.57 -16.63
C THR A 21 11.72 -20.43 -17.02
N LEU A 22 11.51 -21.53 -16.31
CA LEU A 22 10.29 -22.33 -16.35
C LEU A 22 9.44 -22.04 -15.11
N ILE A 23 8.17 -21.69 -15.32
CA ILE A 23 7.22 -21.44 -14.24
C ILE A 23 6.25 -22.62 -14.17
N THR A 24 6.11 -23.24 -13.00
CA THR A 24 5.30 -24.46 -12.84
C THR A 24 4.80 -24.63 -11.39
N GLY A 25 3.81 -25.51 -11.23
CA GLY A 25 3.37 -25.99 -9.91
C GLY A 25 4.30 -27.08 -9.35
N ALA A 26 4.45 -27.13 -8.04
CA ALA A 26 5.26 -28.15 -7.37
C ALA A 26 4.72 -29.58 -7.59
N ASP A 27 3.43 -29.72 -7.81
CA ASP A 27 2.74 -31.02 -7.99
C ASP A 27 3.07 -31.73 -9.33
N ILE A 28 3.61 -31.00 -10.31
CA ILE A 28 3.98 -31.56 -11.61
C ILE A 28 5.49 -31.57 -11.89
N ILE A 29 6.33 -31.31 -10.89
CA ILE A 29 7.80 -31.34 -11.05
C ILE A 29 8.26 -32.69 -11.59
N PHE A 30 7.82 -33.78 -10.97
CA PHE A 30 8.32 -35.12 -11.30
C PHE A 30 7.88 -35.57 -12.70
N PHE A 31 6.62 -35.41 -13.05
CA PHE A 31 6.11 -35.92 -14.33
C PHE A 31 6.35 -34.98 -15.50
N TRP A 32 6.45 -33.68 -15.26
CA TRP A 32 6.57 -32.70 -16.34
C TRP A 32 7.96 -32.08 -16.43
N VAL A 33 8.47 -31.50 -15.34
CA VAL A 33 9.78 -30.83 -15.33
C VAL A 33 10.91 -31.83 -15.48
N ALA A 34 10.92 -32.90 -14.68
CA ALA A 34 11.96 -33.94 -14.75
C ALA A 34 12.02 -34.61 -16.13
N ARG A 35 10.85 -34.86 -16.74
CA ARG A 35 10.79 -35.41 -18.11
C ARG A 35 11.45 -34.50 -19.13
N MET A 36 11.17 -33.18 -19.08
CA MET A 36 11.81 -32.21 -19.96
C MET A 36 13.32 -32.20 -19.78
N MET A 37 13.82 -32.19 -18.53
CA MET A 37 15.24 -32.21 -18.23
C MET A 37 15.93 -33.51 -18.74
N MET A 38 15.36 -34.67 -18.44
CA MET A 38 15.91 -35.97 -18.84
C MET A 38 15.97 -36.09 -20.36
N MET A 39 14.91 -35.75 -21.06
CA MET A 39 14.87 -35.82 -22.52
C MET A 39 15.85 -34.85 -23.18
N GLN A 40 15.95 -33.63 -22.68
CA GLN A 40 16.87 -32.65 -23.25
C GLN A 40 18.34 -33.03 -23.00
N LEU A 41 18.68 -33.48 -21.82
CA LEU A 41 20.02 -33.94 -21.50
C LEU A 41 20.42 -35.17 -22.34
N ALA A 42 19.46 -36.12 -22.54
CA ALA A 42 19.76 -37.32 -23.33
C ALA A 42 19.89 -37.03 -24.83
N VAL A 43 19.14 -36.09 -25.40
CA VAL A 43 19.05 -35.85 -26.84
C VAL A 43 19.94 -34.69 -27.29
N VAL A 44 20.02 -33.63 -26.50
CA VAL A 44 20.76 -32.38 -26.86
C VAL A 44 22.06 -32.25 -26.06
N GLY A 45 22.14 -32.89 -24.89
CA GLY A 45 23.32 -32.80 -24.00
C GLY A 45 23.36 -31.50 -23.17
N GLU A 46 22.29 -30.71 -23.18
CA GLU A 46 22.23 -29.40 -22.50
C GLU A 46 20.98 -29.25 -21.66
N VAL A 47 21.08 -28.48 -20.57
CA VAL A 47 19.93 -28.19 -19.66
C VAL A 47 18.92 -27.29 -20.35
N PRO A 48 17.61 -27.62 -20.38
CA PRO A 48 16.60 -26.87 -21.13
C PRO A 48 16.27 -25.50 -20.58
N PHE A 49 16.48 -25.25 -19.28
CA PHE A 49 16.20 -23.99 -18.59
C PHE A 49 17.12 -23.82 -17.38
N LYS A 50 17.44 -22.55 -17.07
CA LYS A 50 18.37 -22.21 -15.98
C LYS A 50 17.71 -22.16 -14.63
N THR A 51 16.44 -21.72 -14.59
CA THR A 51 15.66 -21.51 -13.37
C THR A 51 14.32 -22.21 -13.47
N VAL A 52 13.88 -22.83 -12.38
CA VAL A 52 12.53 -23.34 -12.20
C VAL A 52 11.85 -22.56 -11.07
N TYR A 53 10.85 -21.76 -11.42
CA TYR A 53 10.03 -21.04 -10.46
C TYR A 53 8.81 -21.86 -10.09
N LEU A 54 8.62 -22.13 -8.80
CA LEU A 54 7.49 -22.88 -8.27
C LEU A 54 6.43 -21.92 -7.74
N HIS A 55 5.33 -21.79 -8.48
CA HIS A 55 4.21 -20.96 -8.03
C HIS A 55 3.32 -21.69 -7.01
N GLY A 56 2.63 -20.93 -6.15
CA GLY A 56 1.61 -21.44 -5.25
C GLY A 56 0.37 -21.93 -6.00
N LEU A 57 -0.34 -22.91 -5.44
CA LEU A 57 -1.61 -23.36 -5.99
C LEU A 57 -2.75 -22.49 -5.46
N VAL A 58 -3.66 -22.11 -6.36
CA VAL A 58 -4.86 -21.34 -6.01
C VAL A 58 -5.85 -22.23 -5.26
N ARG A 59 -6.33 -21.72 -4.13
CA ARG A 59 -7.34 -22.37 -3.28
C ARG A 59 -8.50 -21.40 -3.04
N ASP A 60 -9.63 -21.94 -2.59
CA ASP A 60 -10.77 -21.10 -2.19
C ASP A 60 -10.44 -20.22 -0.95
N ALA A 61 -11.34 -19.33 -0.59
CA ALA A 61 -11.17 -18.41 0.56
C ALA A 61 -10.94 -19.15 1.89
N LYS A 62 -11.42 -20.41 2.00
CA LYS A 62 -11.23 -21.29 3.17
C LYS A 62 -9.93 -22.09 3.10
N GLY A 63 -9.14 -21.94 2.03
CA GLY A 63 -7.90 -22.68 1.83
C GLY A 63 -8.07 -24.11 1.31
N LYS A 64 -9.26 -24.51 0.86
CA LYS A 64 -9.50 -25.84 0.27
C LYS A 64 -9.08 -25.85 -1.20
N LYS A 65 -8.59 -27.00 -1.67
CA LYS A 65 -8.31 -27.23 -3.09
C LYS A 65 -9.60 -27.06 -3.90
N MET A 66 -9.55 -26.27 -4.96
CA MET A 66 -10.66 -26.11 -5.87
C MET A 66 -10.83 -27.36 -6.75
N SER A 67 -12.06 -27.85 -6.88
CA SER A 67 -12.40 -28.91 -7.81
C SER A 67 -13.84 -28.76 -8.29
N LYS A 68 -14.10 -29.20 -9.52
CA LYS A 68 -15.45 -29.20 -10.09
C LYS A 68 -16.43 -30.04 -9.25
N SER A 69 -15.94 -31.13 -8.65
CA SER A 69 -16.75 -32.02 -7.81
C SER A 69 -17.16 -31.38 -6.47
N LEU A 70 -16.41 -30.42 -5.97
CA LEU A 70 -16.74 -29.67 -4.74
C LEU A 70 -17.55 -28.41 -5.02
N GLY A 71 -17.73 -28.03 -6.28
CA GLY A 71 -18.48 -26.82 -6.66
C GLY A 71 -17.85 -25.51 -6.18
N ASN A 72 -16.56 -25.52 -5.82
CA ASN A 72 -15.82 -24.35 -5.30
C ASN A 72 -14.80 -23.80 -6.31
N VAL A 73 -14.95 -24.15 -7.59
CA VAL A 73 -14.14 -23.58 -8.67
C VAL A 73 -14.67 -22.19 -8.97
N ILE A 74 -13.77 -21.22 -8.97
CA ILE A 74 -14.05 -19.85 -9.40
C ILE A 74 -13.56 -19.69 -10.82
N ASP A 75 -14.46 -19.31 -11.74
CA ASP A 75 -14.10 -19.02 -13.11
C ASP A 75 -13.39 -17.65 -13.16
N PRO A 76 -12.14 -17.60 -13.65
CA PRO A 76 -11.44 -16.31 -13.78
C PRO A 76 -12.14 -15.33 -14.72
N LEU A 77 -12.95 -15.81 -15.69
CA LEU A 77 -13.71 -14.94 -16.58
C LEU A 77 -14.82 -14.19 -15.82
N GLU A 78 -15.53 -14.84 -14.91
CA GLU A 78 -16.54 -14.20 -14.06
C GLU A 78 -15.90 -13.11 -13.18
N ILE A 79 -14.70 -13.37 -12.64
CA ILE A 79 -13.94 -12.38 -11.87
C ILE A 79 -13.50 -11.20 -12.74
N ILE A 80 -13.09 -11.46 -13.96
CA ILE A 80 -12.68 -10.41 -14.92
C ILE A 80 -13.88 -9.54 -15.31
N ASP A 81 -15.04 -10.13 -15.53
CA ASP A 81 -16.26 -9.42 -15.88
C ASP A 81 -16.74 -8.52 -14.73
N GLU A 82 -16.59 -8.95 -13.47
CA GLU A 82 -17.05 -8.21 -12.30
C GLU A 82 -16.03 -7.16 -11.82
N PHE A 83 -14.73 -7.49 -11.76
CA PHE A 83 -13.70 -6.66 -11.13
C PHE A 83 -12.66 -6.11 -12.11
N GLY A 84 -12.59 -6.62 -13.32
CA GLY A 84 -11.57 -6.30 -14.31
C GLY A 84 -10.33 -7.20 -14.23
N ALA A 85 -9.68 -7.38 -15.38
CA ALA A 85 -8.49 -8.23 -15.51
C ALA A 85 -7.31 -7.74 -14.65
N ASP A 86 -7.09 -6.43 -14.55
CA ASP A 86 -6.00 -5.86 -13.76
C ASP A 86 -6.14 -6.13 -12.26
N ALA A 87 -7.37 -6.12 -11.72
CA ALA A 87 -7.61 -6.43 -10.32
C ALA A 87 -7.28 -7.90 -10.01
N LEU A 88 -7.66 -8.83 -10.88
CA LEU A 88 -7.31 -10.24 -10.75
C LEU A 88 -5.78 -10.45 -10.87
N ARG A 89 -5.13 -9.84 -11.86
CA ARG A 89 -3.69 -9.92 -12.07
C ARG A 89 -2.91 -9.39 -10.87
N PHE A 90 -3.31 -8.22 -10.35
CA PHE A 90 -2.68 -7.64 -9.17
C PHE A 90 -2.87 -8.50 -7.92
N SER A 91 -4.07 -9.07 -7.73
CA SER A 91 -4.34 -10.03 -6.65
C SER A 91 -3.41 -11.24 -6.71
N ASN A 92 -3.24 -11.81 -7.90
CA ASN A 92 -2.35 -12.96 -8.10
C ASN A 92 -0.89 -12.59 -7.79
N ALA A 93 -0.40 -11.45 -8.27
CA ALA A 93 0.95 -10.97 -7.97
C ALA A 93 1.14 -10.73 -6.46
N ALA A 94 0.20 -10.04 -5.82
CA ALA A 94 0.27 -9.73 -4.39
C ALA A 94 0.20 -10.97 -3.47
N MET A 95 -0.31 -12.09 -3.97
CA MET A 95 -0.36 -13.36 -3.24
C MET A 95 0.75 -14.34 -3.63
N ALA A 96 1.57 -14.02 -4.62
CA ALA A 96 2.60 -14.90 -5.17
C ALA A 96 3.85 -14.96 -4.27
N SER A 97 3.67 -15.41 -3.03
CA SER A 97 4.78 -15.73 -2.12
C SER A 97 5.41 -17.08 -2.50
N LEU A 98 6.74 -17.18 -2.37
CA LEU A 98 7.48 -18.42 -2.65
C LEU A 98 6.95 -19.58 -1.80
N GLY A 99 6.49 -20.65 -2.44
CA GLY A 99 5.97 -21.85 -1.77
C GLY A 99 4.64 -21.67 -1.03
N GLY A 100 3.97 -20.52 -1.20
CA GLY A 100 2.72 -20.19 -0.53
C GLY A 100 1.47 -20.80 -1.19
N VAL A 101 0.34 -20.64 -0.49
CA VAL A 101 -0.99 -20.96 -0.99
C VAL A 101 -1.69 -19.67 -1.35
N LEU A 102 -2.19 -19.56 -2.59
CA LEU A 102 -2.99 -18.41 -3.03
C LEU A 102 -4.45 -18.65 -2.61
N LYS A 103 -4.89 -17.96 -1.56
CA LYS A 103 -6.32 -17.96 -1.18
C LYS A 103 -7.03 -16.86 -1.96
N LEU A 104 -7.85 -17.25 -2.93
CA LEU A 104 -8.61 -16.29 -3.72
C LEU A 104 -9.77 -15.75 -2.89
N ASP A 105 -9.75 -14.42 -2.69
CA ASP A 105 -10.75 -13.67 -1.93
C ASP A 105 -11.29 -12.52 -2.77
N THR A 106 -12.56 -12.52 -3.06
CA THR A 106 -13.24 -11.50 -3.87
C THR A 106 -13.21 -10.12 -3.24
N ALA A 107 -13.23 -10.01 -1.90
CA ALA A 107 -13.11 -8.73 -1.21
C ALA A 107 -11.74 -8.08 -1.46
N ARG A 108 -10.67 -8.88 -1.48
CA ARG A 108 -9.34 -8.41 -1.82
C ARG A 108 -9.25 -7.96 -3.28
N ILE A 109 -9.84 -8.72 -4.20
CA ILE A 109 -9.87 -8.36 -5.63
C ILE A 109 -10.63 -7.03 -5.83
N ALA A 110 -11.77 -6.85 -5.17
CA ALA A 110 -12.50 -5.58 -5.16
C ALA A 110 -11.64 -4.41 -4.65
N GLY A 111 -10.81 -4.63 -3.63
CA GLY A 111 -9.82 -3.66 -3.16
C GLY A 111 -8.84 -3.22 -4.25
N TYR A 112 -8.34 -4.16 -5.05
CA TYR A 112 -7.42 -3.84 -6.15
C TYR A 112 -8.12 -3.21 -7.36
N ARG A 113 -9.40 -3.47 -7.61
CA ARG A 113 -10.20 -2.67 -8.54
C ARG A 113 -10.26 -1.20 -8.09
N ASN A 114 -10.49 -0.95 -6.79
CA ASN A 114 -10.51 0.40 -6.24
C ASN A 114 -9.13 1.08 -6.34
N PHE A 115 -8.04 0.32 -6.26
CA PHE A 115 -6.69 0.81 -6.50
C PHE A 115 -6.53 1.34 -7.94
N GLY A 116 -6.98 0.58 -8.94
CA GLY A 116 -7.02 1.06 -10.33
C GLY A 116 -7.85 2.35 -10.49
N THR A 117 -9.04 2.39 -9.88
CA THR A 117 -9.90 3.59 -9.88
C THR A 117 -9.19 4.80 -9.26
N LYS A 118 -8.40 4.58 -8.21
CA LYS A 118 -7.66 5.66 -7.53
C LYS A 118 -6.56 6.23 -8.42
N LEU A 119 -5.82 5.38 -9.13
CA LEU A 119 -4.83 5.80 -10.12
C LEU A 119 -5.51 6.59 -11.26
N TRP A 120 -6.63 6.10 -11.78
CA TRP A 120 -7.44 6.80 -12.78
C TRP A 120 -7.81 8.21 -12.32
N ASN A 121 -8.32 8.34 -11.11
CA ASN A 121 -8.71 9.64 -10.55
C ASN A 121 -7.51 10.58 -10.35
N ALA A 122 -6.33 10.05 -10.00
CA ALA A 122 -5.10 10.85 -9.90
C ALA A 122 -4.69 11.41 -11.28
N CYS A 123 -4.78 10.60 -12.33
CA CYS A 123 -4.51 11.05 -13.70
C CYS A 123 -5.55 12.09 -14.18
N ARG A 124 -6.82 11.91 -13.85
CA ARG A 124 -7.86 12.92 -14.14
C ARG A 124 -7.64 14.22 -13.38
N PHE A 125 -7.25 14.14 -12.12
CA PHE A 125 -6.88 15.32 -11.36
C PHE A 125 -5.68 16.05 -12.01
N ALA A 126 -4.68 15.32 -12.46
CA ALA A 126 -3.54 15.87 -13.18
C ALA A 126 -3.98 16.59 -14.49
N GLU A 127 -4.89 15.97 -15.24
CA GLU A 127 -5.48 16.57 -16.45
C GLU A 127 -6.16 17.91 -16.16
N MET A 128 -7.01 17.96 -15.13
CA MET A 128 -7.71 19.18 -14.72
C MET A 128 -6.79 20.32 -14.26
N ASN A 129 -5.55 20.01 -13.91
CA ASN A 129 -4.52 20.98 -13.49
C ASN A 129 -3.47 21.26 -14.59
N GLY A 130 -3.73 20.85 -15.83
CA GLY A 130 -2.85 21.11 -16.97
C GLY A 130 -1.53 20.37 -16.96
N VAL A 131 -1.43 19.25 -16.20
CA VAL A 131 -0.20 18.47 -16.02
C VAL A 131 0.27 17.85 -17.35
N TRP A 132 -0.67 17.48 -18.22
CA TRP A 132 -0.37 16.83 -19.48
C TRP A 132 -0.17 17.80 -20.66
N GLU A 133 -0.34 19.10 -20.42
CA GLU A 133 -0.12 20.11 -21.48
C GLU A 133 1.35 20.16 -21.89
N ASN A 134 1.63 19.89 -23.16
CA ASN A 134 2.98 19.81 -23.73
C ASN A 134 3.90 18.78 -23.06
N HIS A 135 3.34 17.83 -22.30
CA HIS A 135 4.12 16.79 -21.64
C HIS A 135 4.68 15.79 -22.66
N GLN A 136 5.97 15.51 -22.54
CA GLN A 136 6.68 14.43 -23.20
C GLN A 136 7.29 13.51 -22.15
N THR A 137 7.17 12.20 -22.36
CA THR A 137 7.77 11.21 -21.47
C THR A 137 9.29 11.40 -21.37
N GLN A 138 9.80 11.46 -20.15
CA GLN A 138 11.23 11.62 -19.87
C GLN A 138 11.74 10.46 -19.01
N ALA A 139 12.92 9.98 -19.34
CA ALA A 139 13.60 8.94 -18.56
C ALA A 139 14.14 9.47 -17.22
N THR A 140 14.53 10.75 -17.17
CA THR A 140 15.07 11.43 -15.98
C THR A 140 14.01 12.33 -15.35
N PRO A 141 14.00 12.50 -14.02
CA PRO A 141 13.09 13.42 -13.37
C PRO A 141 13.38 14.88 -13.75
N PRO A 142 12.38 15.76 -13.69
CA PRO A 142 12.59 17.18 -13.83
C PRO A 142 13.41 17.73 -12.65
N ASN A 143 14.06 18.87 -12.83
CA ASN A 143 14.68 19.59 -11.73
C ASN A 143 13.59 20.09 -10.78
N ALA A 144 13.77 19.81 -9.49
CA ALA A 144 12.84 20.19 -8.45
C ALA A 144 13.52 21.02 -7.36
N THR A 145 12.84 22.07 -6.90
CA THR A 145 13.24 22.94 -5.80
C THR A 145 12.30 22.83 -4.61
N ALA A 146 10.99 22.68 -4.87
CA ALA A 146 9.98 22.49 -3.85
C ALA A 146 10.16 21.14 -3.12
N THR A 147 10.10 21.17 -1.79
CA THR A 147 10.36 20.00 -0.94
C THR A 147 9.47 18.82 -1.27
N ALA A 148 8.17 19.04 -1.52
CA ALA A 148 7.25 17.98 -1.88
C ALA A 148 7.60 17.30 -3.21
N ASN A 149 8.07 18.09 -4.19
CA ASN A 149 8.50 17.58 -5.50
C ASN A 149 9.79 16.75 -5.38
N LYS A 150 10.80 17.25 -4.63
CA LYS A 150 12.02 16.49 -4.32
C LYS A 150 11.71 15.17 -3.59
N TRP A 151 10.82 15.24 -2.62
CA TRP A 151 10.41 14.06 -1.85
C TRP A 151 9.81 12.98 -2.73
N ILE A 152 8.84 13.31 -3.57
CA ILE A 152 8.17 12.30 -4.41
C ILE A 152 9.07 11.72 -5.49
N ILE A 153 10.02 12.51 -6.03
CA ILE A 153 11.07 12.01 -6.92
C ILE A 153 11.93 10.96 -6.19
N GLY A 154 12.35 11.26 -4.97
CA GLY A 154 13.12 10.33 -4.13
C GLY A 154 12.32 9.05 -3.79
N GLU A 155 11.04 9.18 -3.46
CA GLU A 155 10.17 8.02 -3.19
C GLU A 155 9.98 7.15 -4.45
N THR A 156 9.88 7.76 -5.64
CA THR A 156 9.82 7.04 -6.91
C THR A 156 11.10 6.22 -7.14
N ALA A 157 12.26 6.82 -6.91
CA ALA A 157 13.55 6.15 -7.08
C ALA A 157 13.76 4.99 -6.07
N ARG A 158 13.35 5.18 -4.83
CA ARG A 158 13.36 4.13 -3.80
C ARG A 158 12.47 2.97 -4.20
N THR A 159 11.25 3.27 -4.65
CA THR A 159 10.30 2.25 -5.10
C THR A 159 10.84 1.44 -6.28
N LEU A 160 11.47 2.08 -7.26
CA LEU A 160 12.13 1.36 -8.36
C LEU A 160 13.18 0.39 -7.84
N THR A 161 14.00 0.81 -6.88
CA THR A 161 15.04 -0.05 -6.28
C THR A 161 14.43 -1.27 -5.58
N GLU A 162 13.36 -1.05 -4.78
CA GLU A 162 12.63 -2.13 -4.10
C GLU A 162 11.97 -3.10 -5.09
N VAL A 163 11.32 -2.57 -6.12
CA VAL A 163 10.67 -3.38 -7.17
C VAL A 163 11.71 -4.19 -7.95
N ASN A 164 12.84 -3.59 -8.33
CA ASN A 164 13.90 -4.29 -9.04
C ASN A 164 14.49 -5.44 -8.21
N ALA A 165 14.77 -5.22 -6.94
CA ALA A 165 15.24 -6.25 -6.03
C ALA A 165 14.22 -7.39 -5.91
N ALA A 166 12.95 -7.06 -5.68
CA ALA A 166 11.87 -8.03 -5.56
C ALA A 166 11.68 -8.85 -6.85
N LEU A 167 11.71 -8.23 -8.03
CA LEU A 167 11.58 -8.94 -9.30
C LEU A 167 12.79 -9.84 -9.59
N THR A 168 13.99 -9.41 -9.23
CA THR A 168 15.22 -10.20 -9.37
C THR A 168 15.14 -11.50 -8.54
N ASP A 169 14.55 -11.41 -7.35
CA ASP A 169 14.38 -12.53 -6.43
C ASP A 169 13.07 -13.32 -6.66
N TYR A 170 12.33 -13.03 -7.72
CA TYR A 170 11.01 -13.62 -8.00
C TYR A 170 9.98 -13.39 -6.88
N ARG A 171 10.13 -12.32 -6.10
CA ARG A 171 9.20 -11.92 -5.04
C ARG A 171 8.13 -10.97 -5.58
N PHE A 172 7.25 -11.51 -6.42
CA PHE A 172 6.16 -10.72 -7.03
C PHE A 172 5.23 -10.10 -5.99
N ASP A 173 5.05 -10.77 -4.85
CA ASP A 173 4.31 -10.27 -3.69
C ASP A 173 4.93 -8.98 -3.14
N GLN A 174 6.24 -8.92 -3.00
CA GLN A 174 6.96 -7.73 -2.52
C GLN A 174 6.95 -6.62 -3.57
N ALA A 175 7.11 -6.95 -4.85
CA ALA A 175 7.00 -5.96 -5.92
C ALA A 175 5.60 -5.31 -5.95
N ALA A 176 4.54 -6.12 -5.87
CA ALA A 176 3.16 -5.63 -5.81
C ALA A 176 2.90 -4.77 -4.56
N ASP A 177 3.41 -5.16 -3.39
CA ASP A 177 3.28 -4.40 -2.15
C ASP A 177 3.99 -3.04 -2.22
N ALA A 178 5.23 -3.01 -2.73
CA ALA A 178 5.99 -1.77 -2.94
C ALA A 178 5.25 -0.82 -3.88
N LEU A 179 4.74 -1.32 -5.01
CA LEU A 179 3.96 -0.55 -5.97
C LEU A 179 2.64 -0.03 -5.37
N TYR A 180 1.94 -0.86 -4.62
CA TYR A 180 0.70 -0.46 -3.96
C TYR A 180 0.95 0.66 -2.94
N LYS A 181 1.93 0.48 -2.05
CA LYS A 181 2.31 1.48 -1.04
C LYS A 181 2.76 2.81 -1.66
N PHE A 182 3.49 2.74 -2.75
CA PHE A 182 3.94 3.92 -3.46
C PHE A 182 2.77 4.63 -4.15
N VAL A 183 2.07 3.97 -5.06
CA VAL A 183 1.06 4.63 -5.89
C VAL A 183 -0.15 5.03 -5.06
N TRP A 184 -0.69 4.14 -4.23
CA TRP A 184 -1.81 4.48 -3.36
C TRP A 184 -1.41 5.46 -2.27
N GLY A 185 -0.42 5.08 -1.46
CA GLY A 185 -0.06 5.82 -0.25
C GLY A 185 0.73 7.10 -0.53
N LYS A 186 1.81 7.02 -1.33
CA LYS A 186 2.68 8.19 -1.53
C LYS A 186 2.16 9.13 -2.62
N VAL A 187 1.78 8.59 -3.78
CA VAL A 187 1.33 9.43 -4.90
C VAL A 187 -0.09 9.93 -4.67
N CYS A 188 -1.07 9.03 -4.50
CA CYS A 188 -2.47 9.42 -4.47
C CYS A 188 -2.91 10.05 -3.15
N ASP A 189 -2.48 9.51 -1.99
CA ASP A 189 -2.93 10.02 -0.69
C ASP A 189 -2.17 11.26 -0.25
N TRP A 190 -0.88 11.37 -0.59
CA TRP A 190 -0.05 12.46 -0.13
C TRP A 190 0.33 13.45 -1.22
N TYR A 191 1.04 13.01 -2.26
CA TYR A 191 1.59 13.94 -3.24
C TYR A 191 0.52 14.72 -3.99
N VAL A 192 -0.57 14.08 -4.40
CA VAL A 192 -1.72 14.77 -5.01
C VAL A 192 -2.26 15.87 -4.10
N GLU A 193 -2.36 15.63 -2.80
CA GLU A 193 -2.82 16.64 -1.84
C GLU A 193 -1.78 17.76 -1.62
N PHE A 194 -0.50 17.42 -1.60
CA PHE A 194 0.59 18.39 -1.46
C PHE A 194 0.72 19.29 -2.69
N ALA A 195 0.48 18.75 -3.87
CA ALA A 195 0.56 19.49 -5.12
C ALA A 195 -0.55 20.54 -5.30
N LYS A 196 -1.72 20.34 -4.67
CA LYS A 196 -2.85 21.27 -4.84
C LYS A 196 -2.50 22.74 -4.63
N PRO A 197 -1.91 23.15 -3.49
CA PRO A 197 -1.52 24.55 -3.29
C PRO A 197 -0.35 24.98 -4.17
N LEU A 198 0.49 24.06 -4.65
CA LEU A 198 1.65 24.38 -5.49
C LEU A 198 1.24 24.71 -6.93
N PHE A 199 0.08 24.26 -7.40
CA PHE A 199 -0.41 24.58 -8.73
C PHE A 199 -0.82 26.06 -8.91
N ASP A 200 -1.09 26.75 -7.82
CA ASP A 200 -1.47 28.17 -7.81
C ASP A 200 -0.29 29.12 -7.50
N GLY A 201 0.90 28.55 -7.23
CA GLY A 201 2.09 29.28 -6.80
C GLY A 201 3.19 29.38 -7.86
N PRO A 202 4.35 29.92 -7.47
CA PRO A 202 5.52 30.04 -8.35
C PRO A 202 6.09 28.68 -8.76
N ASP A 203 5.85 27.63 -7.96
CA ASP A 203 6.32 26.27 -8.21
C ASP A 203 5.40 25.47 -9.17
N ALA A 204 4.36 26.11 -9.73
CA ALA A 204 3.37 25.43 -10.55
C ALA A 204 3.96 24.72 -11.79
N PRO A 205 4.87 25.33 -12.57
CA PRO A 205 5.48 24.66 -13.71
C PRO A 205 6.30 23.41 -13.30
N GLU A 206 7.09 23.54 -12.25
CA GLU A 206 7.89 22.44 -11.68
C GLU A 206 6.99 21.32 -11.17
N THR A 207 5.91 21.67 -10.46
CA THR A 207 4.97 20.70 -9.89
C THR A 207 4.21 19.94 -10.97
N ARG A 208 3.80 20.62 -12.06
CA ARG A 208 3.20 19.94 -13.23
C ARG A 208 4.16 18.97 -13.87
N ALA A 209 5.40 19.38 -14.11
CA ALA A 209 6.41 18.50 -14.70
C ALA A 209 6.72 17.29 -13.79
N THR A 210 6.84 17.52 -12.49
CA THR A 210 7.09 16.46 -11.51
C THR A 210 5.92 15.48 -11.42
N MET A 211 4.68 15.96 -11.37
CA MET A 211 3.49 15.12 -11.32
C MET A 211 3.35 14.28 -12.60
N ALA A 212 3.59 14.88 -13.77
CA ALA A 212 3.58 14.16 -15.04
C ALA A 212 4.60 13.01 -15.04
N TRP A 213 5.84 13.30 -14.63
CA TRP A 213 6.90 12.30 -14.57
C TRP A 213 6.58 11.19 -13.56
N VAL A 214 6.10 11.52 -12.35
CA VAL A 214 5.75 10.53 -11.32
C VAL A 214 4.62 9.62 -11.76
N LEU A 215 3.59 10.15 -12.42
CA LEU A 215 2.49 9.35 -12.95
C LEU A 215 2.94 8.48 -14.13
N ASP A 216 3.83 8.98 -15.00
CA ASP A 216 4.46 8.17 -16.03
C ASP A 216 5.25 7.00 -15.44
N GLN A 217 6.09 7.26 -14.44
CA GLN A 217 6.84 6.20 -13.75
C GLN A 217 5.89 5.20 -13.05
N SER A 218 4.82 5.69 -12.45
CA SER A 218 3.80 4.82 -11.84
C SER A 218 3.16 3.88 -12.87
N MET A 219 2.83 4.39 -14.06
CA MET A 219 2.28 3.57 -15.15
C MET A 219 3.29 2.57 -15.68
N ILE A 220 4.56 2.97 -15.88
CA ILE A 220 5.63 2.08 -16.36
C ILE A 220 5.86 0.94 -15.37
N LEU A 221 5.99 1.26 -14.07
CA LEU A 221 6.29 0.26 -13.04
C LEU A 221 5.12 -0.70 -12.78
N LEU A 222 3.88 -0.22 -12.90
CA LEU A 222 2.67 -1.03 -12.74
C LEU A 222 2.35 -1.90 -13.98
N HIS A 223 2.81 -1.50 -15.16
CA HIS A 223 2.41 -2.11 -16.43
C HIS A 223 2.59 -3.63 -16.49
N PRO A 224 3.67 -4.24 -16.00
CA PRO A 224 3.81 -5.70 -15.98
C PRO A 224 2.70 -6.44 -15.22
N ILE A 225 2.10 -5.78 -14.22
CA ILE A 225 1.06 -6.38 -13.37
C ILE A 225 -0.33 -5.94 -13.82
N MET A 226 -0.52 -4.64 -14.12
CA MET A 226 -1.81 -4.02 -14.50
C MET A 226 -1.75 -3.41 -15.90
N PRO A 227 -1.62 -4.23 -16.97
CA PRO A 227 -1.36 -3.72 -18.32
C PRO A 227 -2.52 -2.94 -18.93
N PHE A 228 -3.78 -3.23 -18.58
CA PHE A 228 -4.92 -2.65 -19.28
C PHE A 228 -5.15 -1.20 -18.86
N ILE A 229 -5.31 -0.93 -17.56
CA ILE A 229 -5.52 0.44 -17.07
C ILE A 229 -4.32 1.33 -17.34
N THR A 230 -3.10 0.80 -17.21
CA THR A 230 -1.89 1.59 -17.47
C THR A 230 -1.73 1.92 -18.94
N THR A 231 -2.09 1.02 -19.87
CA THR A 231 -2.11 1.30 -21.31
C THR A 231 -3.16 2.35 -21.65
N GLU A 232 -4.36 2.24 -21.11
CA GLU A 232 -5.44 3.20 -21.36
C GLU A 232 -5.05 4.60 -20.87
N LEU A 233 -4.56 4.71 -19.62
CA LEU A 233 -4.08 5.98 -19.08
C LEU A 233 -2.91 6.54 -19.89
N TRP A 234 -1.96 5.71 -20.30
CA TRP A 234 -0.82 6.12 -21.11
C TRP A 234 -1.25 6.70 -22.45
N SER A 235 -2.22 6.09 -23.11
CA SER A 235 -2.70 6.53 -24.42
C SER A 235 -3.58 7.78 -24.36
N THR A 236 -4.25 8.01 -23.23
CA THR A 236 -5.19 9.12 -23.04
C THR A 236 -4.57 10.35 -22.37
N THR A 237 -3.38 10.21 -21.74
CA THR A 237 -2.70 11.29 -21.03
C THR A 237 -1.43 11.72 -21.77
N GLY A 238 -1.40 12.94 -22.30
CA GLY A 238 -0.23 13.52 -22.99
C GLY A 238 0.06 12.90 -24.36
N THR A 239 1.13 13.35 -24.99
CA THR A 239 1.60 12.86 -26.29
C THR A 239 2.72 11.84 -26.09
N ARG A 240 2.56 10.64 -26.63
CA ARG A 240 3.47 9.52 -26.41
C ARG A 240 4.21 9.14 -27.70
N ALA A 241 5.55 9.00 -27.61
CA ALA A 241 6.36 8.59 -28.74
C ALA A 241 6.18 7.12 -29.11
N LYS A 242 5.83 6.27 -28.13
CA LYS A 242 5.65 4.82 -28.29
C LYS A 242 4.61 4.26 -27.31
N PRO A 243 3.98 3.13 -27.63
CA PRO A 243 3.10 2.42 -26.69
C PRO A 243 3.83 2.06 -25.39
N LEU A 244 3.11 1.99 -24.27
CA LEU A 244 3.69 1.70 -22.96
C LEU A 244 4.47 0.37 -22.93
N VAL A 245 3.96 -0.67 -23.58
CA VAL A 245 4.60 -2.00 -23.67
C VAL A 245 5.99 -1.96 -24.33
N HIS A 246 6.31 -0.93 -25.11
CA HIS A 246 7.62 -0.73 -25.73
C HIS A 246 8.47 0.35 -25.04
N THR A 247 7.98 0.87 -23.91
CA THR A 247 8.72 1.86 -23.13
C THR A 247 9.82 1.17 -22.33
N ASP A 248 10.99 1.83 -22.28
CA ASP A 248 12.14 1.28 -21.59
C ASP A 248 11.89 1.25 -20.06
N TRP A 249 12.36 0.18 -19.42
CA TRP A 249 12.33 0.08 -17.96
C TRP A 249 13.25 1.14 -17.34
N PRO A 250 12.83 1.82 -16.26
CA PRO A 250 13.62 2.90 -15.67
C PRO A 250 14.97 2.42 -15.13
N THR A 251 15.99 3.29 -15.26
CA THR A 251 17.36 3.00 -14.81
C THR A 251 17.95 4.02 -13.84
N TYR A 252 17.15 5.02 -13.40
CA TYR A 252 17.61 5.97 -12.40
C TYR A 252 17.84 5.28 -11.04
N SER A 253 18.77 5.83 -10.25
CA SER A 253 19.19 5.25 -8.98
C SER A 253 18.53 5.93 -7.77
N ALA A 254 18.68 5.30 -6.60
CA ALA A 254 18.26 5.86 -5.32
C ALA A 254 19.00 7.17 -4.94
N GLU A 255 20.07 7.54 -5.66
CA GLU A 255 20.79 8.81 -5.47
C GLU A 255 19.94 10.05 -5.74
N LEU A 256 18.81 9.88 -6.45
CA LEU A 256 17.80 10.93 -6.62
C LEU A 256 17.08 11.29 -5.30
N ALA A 257 17.25 10.52 -4.25
CA ALA A 257 16.62 10.78 -2.96
C ALA A 257 17.31 11.96 -2.24
N ASP A 258 16.55 13.05 -2.04
CA ASP A 258 16.95 14.16 -1.19
C ASP A 258 16.64 13.82 0.28
N ALA A 259 17.69 13.58 1.09
CA ALA A 259 17.54 13.19 2.49
C ALA A 259 16.87 14.28 3.35
N SER A 260 17.10 15.55 3.03
CA SER A 260 16.47 16.68 3.72
C SER A 260 14.96 16.72 3.43
N ALA A 261 14.59 16.61 2.15
CA ALA A 261 13.18 16.55 1.74
C ALA A 261 12.47 15.32 2.32
N ALA A 262 13.14 14.16 2.36
CA ALA A 262 12.58 12.95 2.95
C ALA A 262 12.33 13.12 4.47
N THR A 263 13.24 13.75 5.19
CA THR A 263 13.09 14.03 6.62
C THR A 263 11.97 15.03 6.89
N GLU A 264 11.94 16.12 6.14
CA GLU A 264 10.91 17.17 6.28
C GLU A 264 9.51 16.63 5.96
N MET A 265 9.33 15.97 4.83
CA MET A 265 8.02 15.40 4.46
C MET A 265 7.64 14.20 5.33
N GLY A 266 8.61 13.46 5.84
CA GLY A 266 8.38 12.42 6.86
C GLY A 266 7.79 12.98 8.15
N PHE A 267 8.29 14.12 8.63
CA PHE A 267 7.69 14.86 9.76
C PHE A 267 6.26 15.27 9.42
N VAL A 268 6.05 15.92 8.27
CA VAL A 268 4.73 16.43 7.85
C VAL A 268 3.70 15.32 7.77
N THR A 269 4.00 14.20 7.10
CA THR A 269 3.08 13.08 6.96
C THR A 269 2.77 12.43 8.29
N THR A 270 3.79 12.19 9.12
CA THR A 270 3.61 11.58 10.45
C THR A 270 2.75 12.48 11.34
N LEU A 271 3.04 13.78 11.40
CA LEU A 271 2.26 14.71 12.22
C LEU A 271 0.79 14.75 11.79
N ILE A 272 0.51 14.83 10.49
CA ILE A 272 -0.86 14.83 9.97
C ILE A 272 -1.60 13.54 10.35
N ASP A 273 -0.95 12.38 10.20
CA ASP A 273 -1.56 11.08 10.53
C ASP A 273 -1.78 10.91 12.03
N GLU A 274 -0.85 11.34 12.86
CA GLU A 274 -0.99 11.30 14.32
C GLU A 274 -2.11 12.24 14.80
N ILE A 275 -2.23 13.44 14.23
CA ILE A 275 -3.35 14.34 14.54
C ILE A 275 -4.68 13.72 14.12
N ARG A 276 -4.77 13.14 12.92
CA ARG A 276 -5.99 12.45 12.46
C ARG A 276 -6.35 11.27 13.35
N SER A 277 -5.36 10.47 13.74
CA SER A 277 -5.52 9.34 14.65
C SER A 277 -6.01 9.80 16.01
N ALA A 278 -5.39 10.83 16.60
CA ALA A 278 -5.79 11.39 17.88
C ALA A 278 -7.24 11.92 17.85
N ARG A 279 -7.62 12.64 16.80
CA ARG A 279 -8.99 13.11 16.58
C ARG A 279 -10.00 11.97 16.46
N ALA A 280 -9.65 10.93 15.71
CA ALA A 280 -10.53 9.76 15.54
C ALA A 280 -10.73 8.99 16.85
N GLN A 281 -9.71 8.89 17.70
CA GLN A 281 -9.79 8.22 19.01
C GLN A 281 -10.80 8.87 19.95
N VAL A 282 -10.99 10.17 19.86
CA VAL A 282 -11.96 10.94 20.68
C VAL A 282 -13.19 11.41 19.87
N HIS A 283 -13.40 10.82 18.69
CA HIS A 283 -14.57 11.04 17.84
C HIS A 283 -14.84 12.52 17.47
N VAL A 284 -13.77 13.32 17.33
CA VAL A 284 -13.92 14.68 16.80
C VAL A 284 -14.51 14.61 15.40
N PRO A 285 -15.60 15.30 15.09
CA PRO A 285 -16.19 15.32 13.75
C PRO A 285 -15.17 15.71 12.68
N VAL A 286 -15.18 15.02 11.54
CA VAL A 286 -14.17 15.19 10.48
C VAL A 286 -14.10 16.63 9.96
N GLY A 287 -15.24 17.32 9.88
CA GLY A 287 -15.32 18.71 9.40
C GLY A 287 -14.90 19.77 10.43
N LEU A 288 -14.84 19.42 11.71
CA LEU A 288 -14.50 20.37 12.77
C LEU A 288 -13.00 20.63 12.78
N LYS A 289 -12.61 21.89 12.90
CA LYS A 289 -11.20 22.26 13.10
C LYS A 289 -10.86 22.29 14.58
N CYS A 290 -9.60 22.06 14.93
CA CYS A 290 -9.11 22.11 16.29
C CYS A 290 -7.82 22.95 16.37
N ASP A 291 -7.50 23.40 17.58
CA ASP A 291 -6.23 24.06 17.86
C ASP A 291 -5.14 23.02 18.12
N LEU A 292 -3.91 23.38 17.84
CA LEU A 292 -2.71 22.56 18.08
C LEU A 292 -1.73 23.38 18.91
N VAL A 293 -1.27 22.82 20.03
CA VAL A 293 -0.27 23.43 20.91
C VAL A 293 1.01 22.62 20.81
N ALA A 294 2.11 23.24 20.35
CA ALA A 294 3.41 22.61 20.39
C ALA A 294 3.98 22.71 21.81
N THR A 295 4.22 21.57 22.42
CA THR A 295 4.80 21.48 23.77
C THR A 295 6.32 21.32 23.77
N ASP A 296 6.84 20.77 22.69
CA ASP A 296 8.26 20.66 22.40
C ASP A 296 8.50 20.62 20.88
N LEU A 297 9.49 21.36 20.40
CA LEU A 297 9.88 21.41 18.99
C LEU A 297 11.40 21.50 18.86
N SER A 298 12.01 20.47 18.27
CA SER A 298 13.40 20.56 17.83
C SER A 298 13.57 21.60 16.71
N ALA A 299 14.78 22.08 16.48
CA ALA A 299 15.06 23.06 15.42
C ALA A 299 14.65 22.54 14.02
N SER A 300 14.85 21.25 13.74
CA SER A 300 14.44 20.62 12.48
C SER A 300 12.92 20.53 12.33
N ALA A 301 12.22 20.13 13.39
CA ALA A 301 10.76 20.07 13.41
C ALA A 301 10.13 21.48 13.28
N ARG A 302 10.74 22.49 13.90
CA ARG A 302 10.36 23.90 13.73
C ARG A 302 10.45 24.31 12.25
N THR A 303 11.59 24.07 11.63
CA THR A 303 11.79 24.43 10.22
C THR A 303 10.77 23.71 9.31
N ALA A 304 10.52 22.43 9.57
CA ALA A 304 9.53 21.64 8.81
C ALA A 304 8.10 22.19 9.02
N TRP A 305 7.74 22.55 10.25
CA TRP A 305 6.45 23.18 10.55
C TRP A 305 6.30 24.51 9.81
N ASP A 306 7.26 25.43 9.97
CA ASP A 306 7.16 26.80 9.42
C ASP A 306 7.02 26.80 7.89
N ARG A 307 7.69 25.85 7.20
CA ARG A 307 7.60 25.70 5.74
C ARG A 307 6.28 25.06 5.28
N ASN A 308 5.67 24.24 6.11
CA ASN A 308 4.53 23.41 5.73
C ASN A 308 3.25 23.71 6.55
N GLU A 309 3.24 24.79 7.35
CA GLU A 309 2.14 25.13 8.27
C GLU A 309 0.78 25.14 7.57
N ALA A 310 0.66 25.84 6.45
CA ALA A 310 -0.59 25.95 5.72
C ALA A 310 -1.08 24.58 5.21
N LEU A 311 -0.16 23.72 4.78
CA LEU A 311 -0.44 22.37 4.33
C LEU A 311 -0.89 21.48 5.49
N ILE A 312 -0.17 21.50 6.61
CA ILE A 312 -0.50 20.72 7.81
C ILE A 312 -1.87 21.14 8.34
N LYS A 313 -2.09 22.44 8.51
CA LYS A 313 -3.37 23.00 8.99
C LYS A 313 -4.53 22.54 8.10
N ARG A 314 -4.36 22.63 6.78
CA ARG A 314 -5.39 22.20 5.84
C ARG A 314 -5.70 20.70 5.96
N MET A 315 -4.65 19.86 5.95
CA MET A 315 -4.82 18.42 5.88
C MET A 315 -5.22 17.78 7.21
N ALA A 316 -4.72 18.33 8.33
CA ALA A 316 -5.06 17.86 9.67
C ALA A 316 -6.30 18.56 10.29
N ARG A 317 -6.89 19.53 9.57
CA ARG A 317 -8.01 20.34 10.07
C ARG A 317 -7.64 21.10 11.35
N ILE A 318 -6.51 21.80 11.32
CA ILE A 318 -6.05 22.68 12.38
C ILE A 318 -6.48 24.12 12.07
N ASP A 319 -6.97 24.82 13.07
CA ASP A 319 -7.32 26.26 13.00
C ASP A 319 -6.21 27.11 13.58
N GLY A 320 -6.01 27.04 14.89
CA GLY A 320 -4.98 27.78 15.62
C GLY A 320 -3.72 26.93 15.88
N PHE A 321 -2.57 27.59 15.92
CA PHE A 321 -1.31 27.02 16.37
C PHE A 321 -0.67 27.94 17.42
N SER A 322 -0.19 27.35 18.51
CA SER A 322 0.54 28.06 19.55
C SER A 322 1.62 27.18 20.16
N GLU A 323 2.50 27.77 20.95
CA GLU A 323 3.55 27.07 21.69
C GLU A 323 3.37 27.32 23.17
N GLY A 324 3.60 26.28 23.97
CA GLY A 324 3.51 26.39 25.42
C GLY A 324 3.20 25.07 26.10
N ALA A 325 2.84 25.15 27.38
CA ALA A 325 2.43 23.97 28.13
C ALA A 325 1.11 23.42 27.59
N ALA A 326 0.98 22.07 27.59
CA ALA A 326 -0.27 21.43 27.22
C ALA A 326 -1.43 21.90 28.11
N PRO A 327 -2.53 22.43 27.53
CA PRO A 327 -3.71 22.75 28.32
C PRO A 327 -4.27 21.50 29.03
N LYS A 328 -4.90 21.70 30.19
CA LYS A 328 -5.58 20.58 30.85
C LYS A 328 -6.62 19.98 29.89
N GLY A 329 -6.68 18.66 29.86
CA GLY A 329 -7.63 17.98 29.03
C GLY A 329 -7.30 18.01 27.54
N SER A 330 -6.05 17.98 27.21
CA SER A 330 -5.57 17.79 25.84
C SER A 330 -5.24 16.32 25.57
N ILE A 331 -5.36 15.93 24.29
CA ILE A 331 -4.77 14.68 23.80
C ILE A 331 -3.37 14.95 23.26
N ALA A 332 -2.40 14.12 23.67
CA ALA A 332 -1.02 14.25 23.20
C ALA A 332 -0.85 13.66 21.80
N VAL A 333 -0.06 14.33 21.00
CA VAL A 333 0.35 13.91 19.65
C VAL A 333 1.87 13.97 19.58
N ALA A 334 2.51 12.89 19.14
CA ALA A 334 3.96 12.83 18.98
C ALA A 334 4.33 12.75 17.49
N ALA A 335 5.37 13.50 17.11
CA ALA A 335 5.98 13.45 15.79
C ALA A 335 7.51 13.44 15.93
N PRO A 336 8.27 13.07 14.90
CA PRO A 336 9.72 13.04 14.98
C PRO A 336 10.31 14.38 15.41
N GLY A 337 10.95 14.42 16.58
CA GLY A 337 11.55 15.63 17.16
C GLY A 337 10.55 16.67 17.66
N ALA A 338 9.29 16.29 17.89
CA ALA A 338 8.26 17.21 18.37
C ALA A 338 7.16 16.51 19.19
N SER A 339 6.57 17.27 20.11
CA SER A 339 5.39 16.87 20.88
C SER A 339 4.35 17.97 20.81
N PHE A 340 3.10 17.57 20.65
CA PHE A 340 1.96 18.48 20.52
C PHE A 340 0.81 18.04 21.43
N ALA A 341 -0.10 18.96 21.66
CA ALA A 341 -1.35 18.73 22.38
C ALA A 341 -2.54 19.31 21.60
N ILE A 342 -3.63 18.56 21.53
CA ILE A 342 -4.90 19.03 20.96
C ILE A 342 -5.85 19.25 22.15
N PRO A 343 -6.21 20.51 22.49
CA PRO A 343 -7.20 20.81 23.52
C PRO A 343 -8.57 20.26 23.09
N LEU A 344 -9.24 19.52 23.99
CA LEU A 344 -10.54 18.92 23.69
C LEU A 344 -11.72 19.79 24.16
N ALA A 345 -11.46 20.83 24.93
CA ALA A 345 -12.48 21.75 25.39
C ALA A 345 -13.21 22.42 24.21
N GLY A 346 -14.54 22.27 24.16
CA GLY A 346 -15.37 22.80 23.07
C GLY A 346 -15.35 22.00 21.76
N LEU A 347 -14.51 20.94 21.65
CA LEU A 347 -14.47 20.07 20.47
C LEU A 347 -15.39 18.86 20.59
N ILE A 348 -15.62 18.40 21.80
CA ILE A 348 -16.48 17.25 22.10
C ILE A 348 -17.38 17.58 23.28
N ASP A 349 -18.57 17.02 23.28
CA ASP A 349 -19.40 16.99 24.48
C ASP A 349 -18.86 15.91 25.42
N ILE A 350 -18.16 16.35 26.47
CA ILE A 350 -17.47 15.47 27.42
C ILE A 350 -18.46 14.51 28.09
N ALA A 351 -19.67 14.99 28.41
CA ALA A 351 -20.67 14.16 29.06
C ALA A 351 -21.22 13.09 28.12
N GLU A 352 -21.50 13.44 26.87
CA GLU A 352 -21.97 12.51 25.84
C GLU A 352 -20.88 11.47 25.51
N GLU A 353 -19.64 11.90 25.31
CA GLU A 353 -18.52 10.99 25.00
C GLU A 353 -18.19 10.06 26.18
N LYS A 354 -18.24 10.56 27.41
CA LYS A 354 -18.10 9.75 28.63
C LYS A 354 -19.21 8.70 28.74
N ALA A 355 -20.43 9.06 28.45
CA ALA A 355 -21.57 8.13 28.46
C ALA A 355 -21.40 7.06 27.37
N ARG A 356 -20.94 7.45 26.17
CA ARG A 356 -20.67 6.53 25.06
C ARG A 356 -19.57 5.53 25.38
N LEU A 357 -18.43 6.00 25.91
CA LEU A 357 -17.30 5.15 26.29
C LEU A 357 -17.66 4.22 27.45
N THR A 358 -18.43 4.69 28.42
CA THR A 358 -18.93 3.86 29.52
C THR A 358 -19.82 2.73 28.99
N LYS A 359 -20.74 3.03 28.08
CA LYS A 359 -21.59 2.02 27.44
C LYS A 359 -20.77 1.01 26.62
N ALA A 360 -19.74 1.47 25.91
CA ALA A 360 -18.83 0.58 25.19
C ALA A 360 -18.04 -0.32 26.13
N MET A 361 -17.54 0.22 27.24
CA MET A 361 -16.83 -0.53 28.30
C MET A 361 -17.73 -1.59 28.94
N ASP A 362 -18.97 -1.26 29.24
CA ASP A 362 -19.95 -2.21 29.83
C ASP A 362 -20.23 -3.39 28.86
N LYS A 363 -20.38 -3.09 27.58
CA LYS A 363 -20.54 -4.13 26.55
C LYS A 363 -19.31 -5.03 26.47
N LEU A 364 -18.13 -4.42 26.39
CA LEU A 364 -16.87 -5.12 26.28
C LEU A 364 -16.56 -5.98 27.52
N SER A 365 -16.88 -5.46 28.72
CA SER A 365 -16.77 -6.20 29.98
C SER A 365 -17.63 -7.46 30.01
N LYS A 366 -18.85 -7.40 29.43
CA LYS A 366 -19.71 -8.57 29.28
C LYS A 366 -19.12 -9.59 28.30
N GLU A 367 -18.57 -9.14 27.18
CA GLU A 367 -17.89 -10.01 26.20
C GLU A 367 -16.67 -10.70 26.83
N ILE A 368 -15.81 -9.96 27.54
CA ILE A 368 -14.65 -10.48 28.29
C ILE A 368 -15.11 -11.51 29.34
N GLY A 369 -16.16 -11.17 30.09
CA GLY A 369 -16.74 -12.08 31.09
C GLY A 369 -17.22 -13.40 30.45
N GLY A 370 -17.89 -13.32 29.31
CA GLY A 370 -18.34 -14.48 28.56
C GLY A 370 -17.16 -15.34 28.05
N LEU A 371 -16.12 -14.71 27.48
CA LEU A 371 -14.92 -15.42 26.99
C LEU A 371 -14.15 -16.07 28.14
N LYS A 372 -13.96 -15.37 29.28
CA LYS A 372 -13.35 -15.93 30.49
C LYS A 372 -14.15 -17.11 31.04
N GLY A 373 -15.48 -16.95 31.12
CA GLY A 373 -16.36 -18.03 31.57
C GLY A 373 -16.29 -19.27 30.65
N ARG A 374 -16.20 -19.05 29.35
CA ARG A 374 -16.05 -20.13 28.37
C ARG A 374 -14.69 -20.83 28.49
N LEU A 375 -13.59 -20.09 28.58
CA LEU A 375 -12.24 -20.63 28.72
C LEU A 375 -12.02 -21.34 30.07
N ASN A 376 -12.65 -20.86 31.13
CA ASN A 376 -12.56 -21.46 32.47
C ASN A 376 -13.50 -22.67 32.64
N ASN A 377 -14.35 -22.99 31.67
CA ASN A 377 -15.22 -24.17 31.73
C ASN A 377 -14.41 -25.47 31.51
N PRO A 378 -14.28 -26.36 32.46
CA PRO A 378 -13.52 -27.61 32.32
C PRO A 378 -13.99 -28.52 31.19
N ASN A 379 -15.28 -28.47 30.84
CA ASN A 379 -15.84 -29.24 29.74
C ASN A 379 -15.43 -28.68 28.40
N PHE A 380 -15.34 -27.35 28.27
CA PHE A 380 -14.86 -26.70 27.04
C PHE A 380 -13.38 -27.00 26.81
N ALA A 381 -12.55 -26.89 27.83
CA ALA A 381 -11.11 -27.20 27.76
C ALA A 381 -10.82 -28.65 27.39
N LYS A 382 -11.72 -29.60 27.74
CA LYS A 382 -11.56 -31.03 27.44
C LYS A 382 -12.12 -31.46 26.08
N SER A 383 -13.11 -30.74 25.54
CA SER A 383 -13.86 -31.19 24.36
C SER A 383 -13.62 -30.30 23.12
N ALA A 384 -13.11 -29.10 23.28
CA ALA A 384 -12.88 -28.21 22.16
C ALA A 384 -11.54 -28.51 21.46
N PRO A 385 -11.47 -28.42 20.12
CA PRO A 385 -10.21 -28.48 19.39
C PRO A 385 -9.21 -27.41 19.84
N GLU A 386 -7.93 -27.70 19.79
CA GLU A 386 -6.84 -26.78 20.18
C GLU A 386 -6.92 -25.43 19.47
N GLU A 387 -7.27 -25.46 18.18
CA GLU A 387 -7.45 -24.23 17.37
C GLU A 387 -8.57 -23.33 17.90
N VAL A 388 -9.67 -23.91 18.39
CA VAL A 388 -10.80 -23.14 18.96
C VAL A 388 -10.46 -22.52 20.30
N ILE A 389 -9.62 -23.22 21.11
CA ILE A 389 -9.12 -22.70 22.38
C ILE A 389 -8.13 -21.56 22.11
N ALA A 390 -7.21 -21.73 21.16
CA ALA A 390 -6.26 -20.70 20.78
C ALA A 390 -6.97 -19.45 20.23
N GLU A 391 -7.98 -19.62 19.39
CA GLU A 391 -8.79 -18.52 18.87
C GLU A 391 -9.54 -17.78 20.00
N ALA A 392 -10.15 -18.50 20.92
CA ALA A 392 -10.85 -17.90 22.05
C ALA A 392 -9.89 -17.13 22.98
N THR A 393 -8.67 -17.63 23.16
CA THR A 393 -7.62 -16.98 23.96
C THR A 393 -7.13 -15.70 23.27
N ALA A 394 -6.87 -15.75 21.96
CA ALA A 394 -6.48 -14.58 21.18
C ALA A 394 -7.58 -13.51 21.18
N ASN A 395 -8.85 -13.91 21.04
CA ASN A 395 -9.99 -13.01 21.15
C ASN A 395 -10.11 -12.37 22.54
N LEU A 396 -9.88 -13.12 23.61
CA LEU A 396 -9.88 -12.59 24.96
C LEU A 396 -8.80 -11.52 25.13
N GLN A 397 -7.57 -11.80 24.73
CA GLN A 397 -6.47 -10.85 24.80
C GLN A 397 -6.78 -9.56 24.02
N ALA A 398 -7.28 -9.67 22.79
CA ALA A 398 -7.66 -8.53 21.98
C ALA A 398 -8.74 -7.67 22.65
N ARG A 399 -9.73 -8.29 23.32
CA ARG A 399 -10.77 -7.56 24.05
C ARG A 399 -10.26 -6.91 25.34
N GLU A 400 -9.31 -7.55 26.04
CA GLU A 400 -8.66 -6.94 27.21
C GLU A 400 -7.79 -5.74 26.82
N ASP A 401 -7.07 -5.82 25.72
CA ASP A 401 -6.31 -4.69 25.18
C ASP A 401 -7.22 -3.51 24.75
N GLU A 402 -8.37 -3.81 24.15
CA GLU A 402 -9.39 -2.84 23.79
C GLU A 402 -9.99 -2.17 25.04
N ALA A 403 -10.27 -2.95 26.10
CA ALA A 403 -10.76 -2.45 27.37
C ALA A 403 -9.73 -1.52 28.06
N GLY A 404 -8.44 -1.88 27.99
CA GLY A 404 -7.36 -1.01 28.49
C GLY A 404 -7.32 0.35 27.78
N LYS A 405 -7.50 0.36 26.46
CA LYS A 405 -7.57 1.62 25.67
C LYS A 405 -8.80 2.45 26.03
N LEU A 406 -9.98 1.84 26.19
CA LEU A 406 -11.20 2.52 26.60
C LEU A 406 -11.10 3.10 28.01
N GLN A 407 -10.50 2.35 28.95
CA GLN A 407 -10.28 2.82 30.31
C GLN A 407 -9.33 4.02 30.34
N ALA A 408 -8.26 4.01 29.57
CA ALA A 408 -7.33 5.14 29.45
C ALA A 408 -8.01 6.37 28.85
N ALA A 409 -8.94 6.19 27.90
CA ALA A 409 -9.73 7.26 27.32
C ALA A 409 -10.72 7.85 28.36
N LEU A 410 -11.41 7.01 29.12
CA LEU A 410 -12.30 7.44 30.21
C LEU A 410 -11.55 8.21 31.31
N SER A 411 -10.35 7.77 31.70
CA SER A 411 -9.51 8.47 32.68
C SER A 411 -9.11 9.86 32.18
N ARG A 412 -8.72 9.99 30.92
CA ARG A 412 -8.43 11.29 30.29
C ARG A 412 -9.63 12.23 30.24
N LEU A 413 -10.83 11.70 29.95
CA LEU A 413 -12.06 12.52 29.98
C LEU A 413 -12.48 12.91 31.41
N ALA A 414 -12.11 12.10 32.41
CA ALA A 414 -12.38 12.45 33.81
C ALA A 414 -11.51 13.62 34.31
N GLU A 415 -10.34 13.83 33.71
CA GLU A 415 -9.47 14.99 34.00
C GLU A 415 -9.99 16.30 33.38
N LEU A 416 -10.95 16.20 32.46
CA LEU A 416 -11.56 17.32 31.74
C LEU A 416 -12.81 17.90 32.41
N GLY A 417 -13.47 17.14 33.22
CA GLY A 417 -14.74 17.46 33.88
C GLY A 417 -14.78 17.07 35.32
#